data_69c4e4e96f147dac3e24ebdb2681384e
#
_entry.id   69c4e4e96f147dac3e24ebdb2681384e
#
_cell.length_a   1.000
_cell.length_b   1.000
_cell.length_c   1.000
_cell.angle_alpha   90.00
_cell.angle_beta   90.00
_cell.angle_gamma   90.00
#
_symmetry.space_group_name_H-M   'P 1'
#
loop_
_entity.id
_entity.type
_entity.pdbx_description
1 polymer ?
#
loop_
_entity_poly.entity_id
_entity_poly.type
_entity_poly.pdbx_seq_one_letter_code
_entity_poly.pdbx_strand_id
1 'polypeptide(L)'
;MKHAAIIPLIGGEVLASDQVWGNRPEYILSYSAFKDNESHLLNYYDNEIPYHVLDEGDSAPGRVDVVSSVCPCAGLSQYHSKPGAHNENNQWMRKTAHYILGEVKPLVFWGENAPALVGKIGKFMLDELRQISLDNGYGMSVYLTKNLSHGVPQFRKRSFYFFWNKKEFGEKTPILNYYERPHEKIEDVITNVKSNFQMEPINKGTPSKDDPYYRYLLEEVLDGASHRDYYDILEAQPTRGNDVESILTDVYKKDYRQIGAWMEKEGYEREVPKCERKYLKLANGNNIMRRGTIVPKDYIGAFVVHYPNVLTHPHEDRYITYRE
;
A
#
# COMPACT_ATOMS: atom_id res chain seq x y z
N MET A 1 -9.95 -11.38 -24.30
CA MET A 1 -8.82 -12.02 -23.59
C MET A 1 -9.41 -12.70 -22.37
N LYS A 2 -9.16 -14.00 -22.18
CA LYS A 2 -9.63 -14.74 -21.00
C LYS A 2 -8.64 -14.51 -19.86
N HIS A 3 -9.14 -14.14 -18.70
CA HIS A 3 -8.29 -13.95 -17.54
C HIS A 3 -8.84 -14.62 -16.28
N ALA A 4 -7.97 -14.85 -15.32
CA ALA A 4 -8.28 -15.36 -14.00
C ALA A 4 -7.36 -14.73 -12.96
N ALA A 5 -7.67 -14.90 -11.70
CA ALA A 5 -6.83 -14.43 -10.60
C ALA A 5 -6.53 -15.58 -9.62
N ILE A 6 -5.38 -15.49 -8.93
CA ILE A 6 -5.05 -16.36 -7.82
C ILE A 6 -4.60 -15.54 -6.61
N ILE A 7 -5.21 -15.77 -5.45
CA ILE A 7 -5.04 -14.98 -4.24
C ILE A 7 -5.23 -13.48 -4.54
N PRO A 8 -6.39 -13.06 -5.06
CA PRO A 8 -6.63 -11.65 -5.38
C PRO A 8 -6.79 -10.76 -4.15
N LEU A 9 -7.00 -11.33 -2.96
CA LEU A 9 -7.30 -10.62 -1.71
C LEU A 9 -8.52 -9.69 -1.89
N ILE A 10 -8.35 -8.36 -1.78
CA ILE A 10 -9.43 -7.40 -2.01
C ILE A 10 -9.75 -7.17 -3.50
N GLY A 11 -8.98 -7.74 -4.43
CA GLY A 11 -9.29 -7.81 -5.84
C GLY A 11 -9.04 -6.56 -6.69
N GLY A 12 -8.21 -5.62 -6.24
CA GLY A 12 -7.94 -4.40 -7.00
C GLY A 12 -7.40 -4.67 -8.42
N GLU A 13 -6.55 -5.68 -8.60
CA GLU A 13 -6.04 -6.09 -9.91
C GLU A 13 -7.09 -6.79 -10.78
N VAL A 14 -8.04 -7.48 -10.16
CA VAL A 14 -9.17 -8.11 -10.88
C VAL A 14 -10.08 -7.04 -11.45
N LEU A 15 -10.46 -6.05 -10.63
CA LEU A 15 -11.27 -4.91 -11.06
C LEU A 15 -10.57 -4.09 -12.15
N ALA A 16 -9.26 -3.88 -12.03
CA ALA A 16 -8.48 -3.19 -13.06
C ALA A 16 -8.44 -3.98 -14.38
N SER A 17 -8.31 -5.31 -14.32
CA SER A 17 -8.34 -6.18 -15.48
C SER A 17 -9.70 -6.18 -16.17
N ASP A 18 -10.78 -6.22 -15.39
CA ASP A 18 -12.15 -6.12 -15.88
C ASP A 18 -12.35 -4.78 -16.64
N GLN A 19 -11.94 -3.67 -16.07
CA GLN A 19 -12.01 -2.35 -16.71
C GLN A 19 -11.20 -2.26 -18.01
N VAL A 20 -10.00 -2.85 -18.04
CA VAL A 20 -9.11 -2.78 -19.20
C VAL A 20 -9.57 -3.70 -20.34
N TRP A 21 -10.06 -4.89 -20.02
CA TRP A 21 -10.42 -5.90 -21.02
C TRP A 21 -11.93 -5.98 -21.31
N GLY A 22 -12.75 -5.34 -20.46
CA GLY A 22 -14.21 -5.30 -20.63
C GLY A 22 -14.90 -6.63 -20.38
N ASN A 23 -14.27 -7.52 -19.60
CA ASN A 23 -14.86 -8.81 -19.25
C ASN A 23 -14.42 -9.25 -17.84
N ARG A 24 -15.32 -9.91 -17.13
CA ARG A 24 -15.10 -10.50 -15.81
C ARG A 24 -14.08 -11.65 -15.89
N PRO A 25 -13.38 -11.97 -14.77
CA PRO A 25 -12.51 -13.14 -14.75
C PRO A 25 -13.33 -14.44 -14.97
N GLU A 26 -12.75 -15.39 -15.69
CA GLU A 26 -13.36 -16.72 -15.92
C GLU A 26 -13.53 -17.49 -14.61
N TYR A 27 -12.58 -17.31 -13.69
CA TYR A 27 -12.60 -17.92 -12.35
C TYR A 27 -11.58 -17.24 -11.43
N ILE A 28 -11.73 -17.48 -10.13
CA ILE A 28 -10.78 -17.12 -9.09
C ILE A 28 -10.27 -18.39 -8.42
N LEU A 29 -8.94 -18.47 -8.25
CA LEU A 29 -8.27 -19.50 -7.48
C LEU A 29 -7.81 -18.92 -6.14
N SER A 30 -7.89 -19.72 -5.10
CA SER A 30 -7.41 -19.31 -3.77
C SER A 30 -6.93 -20.51 -2.95
N TYR A 31 -6.57 -20.21 -1.72
CA TYR A 31 -6.31 -21.18 -0.66
C TYR A 31 -7.19 -20.86 0.54
N SER A 32 -7.49 -21.86 1.35
CA SER A 32 -8.36 -21.73 2.53
C SER A 32 -7.98 -20.57 3.46
N ALA A 33 -6.68 -20.27 3.54
CA ALA A 33 -6.13 -19.16 4.34
C ALA A 33 -6.59 -17.76 3.91
N PHE A 34 -7.18 -17.59 2.72
CA PHE A 34 -7.54 -16.27 2.16
C PHE A 34 -9.04 -16.07 1.93
N LYS A 35 -9.86 -17.06 2.17
CA LYS A 35 -11.32 -17.02 1.91
C LYS A 35 -12.00 -15.76 2.49
N ASP A 36 -11.70 -15.44 3.75
CA ASP A 36 -12.32 -14.30 4.42
C ASP A 36 -11.89 -12.95 3.79
N ASN A 37 -10.64 -12.86 3.32
CA ASN A 37 -10.10 -11.66 2.70
C ASN A 37 -10.69 -11.39 1.30
N GLU A 38 -11.21 -12.40 0.65
CA GLU A 38 -11.71 -12.36 -0.73
C GLU A 38 -13.24 -12.22 -0.80
N SER A 39 -13.92 -12.31 0.33
CA SER A 39 -15.39 -12.23 0.42
C SER A 39 -15.96 -10.95 -0.19
N HIS A 40 -15.28 -9.82 -0.01
CA HIS A 40 -15.72 -8.54 -0.59
C HIS A 40 -15.65 -8.54 -2.12
N LEU A 41 -14.62 -9.13 -2.71
CA LEU A 41 -14.50 -9.27 -4.15
C LEU A 41 -15.58 -10.19 -4.71
N LEU A 42 -15.83 -11.33 -4.07
CA LEU A 42 -16.90 -12.25 -4.49
C LEU A 42 -18.27 -11.57 -4.42
N ASN A 43 -18.55 -10.85 -3.34
CA ASN A 43 -19.80 -10.11 -3.19
C ASN A 43 -19.96 -8.99 -4.23
N TYR A 44 -18.87 -8.33 -4.64
CA TYR A 44 -18.91 -7.33 -5.71
C TYR A 44 -19.40 -7.92 -7.04
N TYR A 45 -19.09 -9.17 -7.31
CA TYR A 45 -19.56 -9.90 -8.47
C TYR A 45 -20.80 -10.75 -8.21
N ASP A 46 -21.56 -10.48 -7.16
CA ASP A 46 -22.78 -11.20 -6.75
C ASP A 46 -22.58 -12.72 -6.56
N ASN A 47 -21.35 -13.14 -6.25
CA ASN A 47 -20.91 -14.54 -6.16
C ASN A 47 -21.12 -15.35 -7.46
N GLU A 48 -21.17 -14.70 -8.60
CA GLU A 48 -21.37 -15.35 -9.91
C GLU A 48 -20.06 -15.89 -10.51
N ILE A 49 -18.88 -15.43 -10.03
CA ILE A 49 -17.59 -15.92 -10.55
C ILE A 49 -17.25 -17.26 -9.87
N PRO A 50 -16.91 -18.31 -10.66
CA PRO A 50 -16.45 -19.55 -10.10
C PRO A 50 -15.24 -19.36 -9.18
N TYR A 51 -15.33 -19.85 -7.95
CA TYR A 51 -14.31 -19.72 -6.92
C TYR A 51 -13.82 -21.11 -6.49
N HIS A 52 -12.51 -21.35 -6.62
CA HIS A 52 -11.90 -22.66 -6.39
C HIS A 52 -10.81 -22.56 -5.32
N VAL A 53 -10.87 -23.43 -4.34
CA VAL A 53 -9.95 -23.48 -3.19
C VAL A 53 -9.02 -24.70 -3.33
N LEU A 54 -7.78 -24.42 -3.74
CA LEU A 54 -6.83 -25.45 -4.19
C LEU A 54 -6.42 -26.44 -3.09
N ASP A 55 -6.31 -26.01 -1.84
CA ASP A 55 -5.97 -26.89 -0.71
C ASP A 55 -7.21 -27.60 -0.10
N GLU A 56 -8.39 -27.42 -0.66
CA GLU A 56 -9.62 -28.17 -0.34
C GLU A 56 -9.99 -29.18 -1.42
N GLY A 57 -9.12 -29.38 -2.40
CA GLY A 57 -9.29 -30.40 -3.45
C GLY A 57 -9.79 -29.86 -4.78
N ASP A 58 -10.00 -28.53 -4.90
CA ASP A 58 -10.35 -27.93 -6.17
C ASP A 58 -9.14 -27.82 -7.12
N SER A 59 -9.44 -27.59 -8.38
CA SER A 59 -8.44 -27.30 -9.43
C SER A 59 -8.94 -26.23 -10.38
N ALA A 60 -8.04 -25.65 -11.16
CA ALA A 60 -8.41 -24.71 -12.20
C ALA A 60 -9.30 -25.39 -13.25
N PRO A 61 -10.45 -24.79 -13.62
CA PRO A 61 -11.40 -25.39 -14.57
C PRO A 61 -10.89 -25.41 -16.01
N GLY A 62 -9.81 -24.68 -16.32
CA GLY A 62 -9.22 -24.65 -17.64
C GLY A 62 -8.16 -23.57 -17.82
N ARG A 63 -7.56 -23.56 -19.01
CA ARG A 63 -6.55 -22.57 -19.40
C ARG A 63 -7.19 -21.21 -19.69
N VAL A 64 -6.51 -20.16 -19.27
CA VAL A 64 -6.79 -18.77 -19.60
C VAL A 64 -5.57 -18.10 -20.24
N ASP A 65 -5.75 -16.93 -20.83
CA ASP A 65 -4.65 -16.18 -21.45
C ASP A 65 -3.75 -15.53 -20.40
N VAL A 66 -4.37 -14.94 -19.37
CA VAL A 66 -3.65 -14.19 -18.34
C VAL A 66 -4.13 -14.60 -16.94
N VAL A 67 -3.18 -14.76 -16.02
CA VAL A 67 -3.47 -14.89 -14.59
C VAL A 67 -2.78 -13.77 -13.82
N SER A 68 -3.49 -13.17 -12.87
CA SER A 68 -2.93 -12.19 -11.93
C SER A 68 -2.83 -12.75 -10.52
N SER A 69 -1.93 -12.16 -9.70
CA SER A 69 -1.78 -12.54 -8.28
C SER A 69 -1.34 -11.38 -7.40
N VAL A 70 -1.89 -11.29 -6.19
CA VAL A 70 -1.46 -10.37 -5.13
C VAL A 70 -1.10 -11.17 -3.88
N CYS A 71 -0.03 -11.96 -3.97
CA CYS A 71 0.44 -12.75 -2.83
C CYS A 71 0.83 -11.87 -1.64
N PRO A 72 0.59 -12.30 -0.38
CA PRO A 72 0.96 -11.55 0.81
C PRO A 72 2.41 -11.07 0.79
N CYS A 73 2.60 -9.75 0.94
CA CYS A 73 3.92 -9.12 0.92
C CYS A 73 4.63 -9.12 2.28
N ALA A 74 3.99 -9.61 3.35
CA ALA A 74 4.53 -9.54 4.71
C ALA A 74 5.91 -10.18 4.84
N GLY A 75 6.18 -11.26 4.11
CA GLY A 75 7.48 -11.93 4.10
C GLY A 75 8.65 -11.09 3.55
N LEU A 76 8.36 -10.05 2.79
CA LEU A 76 9.33 -9.14 2.16
C LEU A 76 9.16 -7.69 2.60
N SER A 77 8.15 -7.39 3.42
CA SER A 77 7.86 -6.02 3.85
C SER A 77 8.84 -5.54 4.91
N GLN A 78 9.39 -4.33 4.72
CA GLN A 78 10.22 -3.66 5.73
C GLN A 78 9.47 -3.32 7.02
N TYR A 79 8.13 -3.36 7.00
CA TYR A 79 7.29 -3.14 8.17
C TYR A 79 7.03 -4.41 8.99
N HIS A 80 7.43 -5.57 8.47
CA HIS A 80 7.35 -6.82 9.23
C HIS A 80 8.54 -6.96 10.16
N SER A 81 8.32 -7.52 11.35
CA SER A 81 9.38 -7.67 12.39
C SER A 81 10.51 -8.62 11.97
N LYS A 82 10.22 -9.56 11.09
CA LYS A 82 11.19 -10.58 10.60
C LYS A 82 10.99 -10.82 9.09
N PRO A 83 11.36 -9.87 8.21
CA PRO A 83 11.32 -10.11 6.77
C PRO A 83 12.49 -11.02 6.34
N GLY A 84 12.33 -11.74 5.25
CA GLY A 84 13.39 -12.55 4.65
C GLY A 84 13.02 -14.01 4.40
N ALA A 85 14.01 -14.83 4.08
CA ALA A 85 13.83 -16.19 3.56
C ALA A 85 13.01 -17.13 4.47
N HIS A 86 13.11 -16.95 5.77
CA HIS A 86 12.43 -17.81 6.76
C HIS A 86 10.97 -17.39 7.06
N ASN A 87 10.47 -16.35 6.41
CA ASN A 87 9.09 -15.92 6.63
C ASN A 87 8.11 -16.82 5.87
N GLU A 88 7.17 -17.40 6.59
CA GLU A 88 6.19 -18.35 6.05
C GLU A 88 5.31 -17.76 4.94
N ASN A 89 5.05 -16.45 4.95
CA ASN A 89 4.27 -15.80 3.90
C ASN A 89 4.87 -15.93 2.50
N ASN A 90 6.18 -16.18 2.40
CA ASN A 90 6.84 -16.36 1.12
C ASN A 90 6.44 -17.67 0.41
N GLN A 91 5.89 -18.66 1.14
CA GLN A 91 5.42 -19.92 0.55
C GLN A 91 4.32 -19.70 -0.49
N TRP A 92 3.49 -18.69 -0.31
CA TRP A 92 2.36 -18.43 -1.19
C TRP A 92 2.82 -18.04 -2.60
N MET A 93 3.86 -17.24 -2.71
CA MET A 93 4.43 -16.87 -4.00
C MET A 93 4.99 -18.10 -4.74
N ARG A 94 5.66 -19.00 -4.02
CA ARG A 94 6.17 -20.27 -4.56
C ARG A 94 5.04 -21.20 -5.01
N LYS A 95 4.10 -21.50 -4.12
CA LYS A 95 2.94 -22.37 -4.39
C LYS A 95 2.17 -21.88 -5.60
N THR A 96 1.90 -20.57 -5.64
CA THR A 96 1.18 -19.93 -6.74
C THR A 96 1.93 -20.05 -8.05
N ALA A 97 3.25 -19.74 -8.07
CA ALA A 97 4.05 -19.86 -9.29
C ALA A 97 4.12 -21.30 -9.79
N HIS A 98 4.37 -22.27 -8.92
CA HIS A 98 4.37 -23.69 -9.30
C HIS A 98 3.03 -24.14 -9.90
N TYR A 99 1.93 -23.80 -9.25
CA TYR A 99 0.61 -24.20 -9.72
C TYR A 99 0.24 -23.53 -11.05
N ILE A 100 0.41 -22.23 -11.14
CA ILE A 100 0.00 -21.49 -12.34
C ILE A 100 0.87 -21.87 -13.55
N LEU A 101 2.18 -21.94 -13.40
CA LEU A 101 3.08 -22.24 -14.50
C LEU A 101 3.06 -23.74 -14.87
N GLY A 102 2.85 -24.64 -13.89
CA GLY A 102 2.85 -26.08 -14.09
C GLY A 102 1.51 -26.65 -14.55
N GLU A 103 0.39 -26.16 -14.04
CA GLU A 103 -0.95 -26.72 -14.27
C GLU A 103 -1.80 -25.85 -15.21
N VAL A 104 -1.99 -24.56 -14.89
CA VAL A 104 -2.87 -23.65 -15.67
C VAL A 104 -2.23 -23.29 -17.01
N LYS A 105 -0.92 -23.05 -17.04
CA LYS A 105 -0.11 -22.73 -18.23
C LYS A 105 -0.65 -21.58 -19.07
N PRO A 106 -0.88 -20.38 -18.47
CA PRO A 106 -1.40 -19.23 -19.21
C PRO A 106 -0.36 -18.71 -20.24
N LEU A 107 -0.76 -17.78 -21.10
CA LEU A 107 0.19 -17.04 -21.93
C LEU A 107 1.08 -16.15 -21.08
N VAL A 108 0.45 -15.44 -20.11
CA VAL A 108 1.15 -14.56 -19.16
C VAL A 108 0.62 -14.82 -17.75
N PHE A 109 1.53 -14.95 -16.80
CA PHE A 109 1.23 -14.86 -15.39
C PHE A 109 1.98 -13.65 -14.82
N TRP A 110 1.29 -12.80 -14.05
CA TRP A 110 1.93 -11.68 -13.39
C TRP A 110 1.47 -11.52 -11.95
N GLY A 111 2.33 -10.89 -11.14
CA GLY A 111 1.96 -10.59 -9.77
C GLY A 111 2.63 -9.33 -9.25
N GLU A 112 2.04 -8.80 -8.17
CA GLU A 112 2.52 -7.63 -7.43
C GLU A 112 3.12 -8.04 -6.09
N ASN A 113 4.15 -7.33 -5.63
CA ASN A 113 4.68 -7.49 -4.28
C ASN A 113 5.44 -6.26 -3.78
N ALA A 114 5.97 -6.34 -2.54
CA ALA A 114 6.76 -5.28 -1.93
C ALA A 114 8.03 -4.95 -2.74
N PRO A 115 8.52 -3.70 -2.72
CA PRO A 115 9.73 -3.29 -3.44
C PRO A 115 10.97 -4.10 -3.02
N ALA A 116 10.99 -4.63 -1.81
CA ALA A 116 12.09 -5.45 -1.31
C ALA A 116 12.28 -6.76 -2.10
N LEU A 117 11.30 -7.21 -2.89
CA LEU A 117 11.45 -8.35 -3.79
C LEU A 117 12.64 -8.19 -4.74
N VAL A 118 12.86 -6.98 -5.29
CA VAL A 118 14.00 -6.67 -6.17
C VAL A 118 15.26 -6.26 -5.42
N GLY A 119 15.22 -6.21 -4.09
CA GLY A 119 16.34 -5.86 -3.23
C GLY A 119 17.09 -7.08 -2.67
N LYS A 120 18.11 -6.82 -1.84
CA LYS A 120 18.90 -7.87 -1.18
C LYS A 120 18.03 -8.85 -0.39
N ILE A 121 17.00 -8.37 0.29
CA ILE A 121 16.08 -9.19 1.11
C ILE A 121 15.29 -10.18 0.24
N GLY A 122 14.87 -9.78 -0.96
CA GLY A 122 14.04 -10.59 -1.84
C GLY A 122 14.81 -11.45 -2.84
N LYS A 123 16.14 -11.34 -2.90
CA LYS A 123 16.96 -12.03 -3.91
C LYS A 123 16.69 -13.54 -3.95
N PHE A 124 16.61 -14.19 -2.80
CA PHE A 124 16.32 -15.63 -2.71
C PHE A 124 14.99 -15.99 -3.41
N MET A 125 13.95 -15.17 -3.22
CA MET A 125 12.65 -15.39 -3.84
C MET A 125 12.70 -15.19 -5.36
N LEU A 126 13.40 -14.16 -5.83
CA LEU A 126 13.60 -13.96 -7.27
C LEU A 126 14.35 -15.12 -7.92
N ASP A 127 15.37 -15.65 -7.26
CA ASP A 127 16.15 -16.78 -7.76
C ASP A 127 15.26 -18.05 -7.83
N GLU A 128 14.45 -18.31 -6.82
CA GLU A 128 13.47 -19.39 -6.82
C GLU A 128 12.40 -19.24 -7.91
N LEU A 129 11.82 -18.05 -8.05
CA LEU A 129 10.83 -17.78 -9.09
C LEU A 129 11.42 -17.94 -10.51
N ARG A 130 12.68 -17.53 -10.72
CA ARG A 130 13.38 -17.76 -11.98
C ARG A 130 13.57 -19.25 -12.27
N GLN A 131 13.94 -20.04 -11.26
CA GLN A 131 14.09 -21.47 -11.43
C GLN A 131 12.75 -22.12 -11.78
N ILE A 132 11.67 -21.79 -11.05
CA ILE A 132 10.32 -22.28 -11.35
C ILE A 132 9.92 -21.92 -12.79
N SER A 133 10.24 -20.71 -13.26
CA SER A 133 9.92 -20.29 -14.61
C SER A 133 10.67 -21.11 -15.67
N LEU A 134 11.96 -21.34 -15.47
CA LEU A 134 12.78 -22.15 -16.38
C LEU A 134 12.29 -23.58 -16.47
N ASP A 135 11.99 -24.21 -15.33
CA ASP A 135 11.52 -25.60 -15.25
C ASP A 135 10.18 -25.80 -15.98
N ASN A 136 9.38 -24.73 -16.12
CA ASN A 136 8.08 -24.76 -16.79
C ASN A 136 8.08 -24.13 -18.20
N GLY A 137 9.24 -23.75 -18.75
CA GLY A 137 9.36 -23.18 -20.10
C GLY A 137 8.89 -21.72 -20.22
N TYR A 138 8.97 -20.96 -19.13
CA TYR A 138 8.64 -19.54 -19.10
C TYR A 138 9.89 -18.66 -19.06
N GLY A 139 9.77 -17.46 -19.61
CA GLY A 139 10.69 -16.37 -19.31
C GLY A 139 10.14 -15.53 -18.15
N MET A 140 11.03 -14.76 -17.49
CA MET A 140 10.66 -13.90 -16.37
C MET A 140 11.28 -12.51 -16.49
N SER A 141 10.51 -11.48 -16.20
CA SER A 141 10.97 -10.11 -15.98
C SER A 141 10.40 -9.54 -14.70
N VAL A 142 11.08 -8.53 -14.13
CA VAL A 142 10.68 -7.87 -12.90
C VAL A 142 10.83 -6.36 -13.06
N TYR A 143 9.85 -5.62 -12.59
CA TYR A 143 9.79 -4.17 -12.68
C TYR A 143 9.56 -3.56 -11.31
N LEU A 144 10.20 -2.43 -11.04
CA LEU A 144 9.97 -1.61 -9.87
C LEU A 144 9.36 -0.29 -10.33
N THR A 145 8.21 0.08 -9.78
CA THR A 145 7.53 1.33 -10.11
C THR A 145 6.94 2.01 -8.88
N LYS A 146 6.42 3.21 -9.07
CA LYS A 146 5.75 4.01 -8.05
C LYS A 146 4.44 4.57 -8.59
N ASN A 147 3.41 4.67 -7.75
CA ASN A 147 2.09 5.14 -8.14
C ASN A 147 2.10 6.54 -8.75
N LEU A 148 2.95 7.46 -8.24
CA LEU A 148 3.08 8.81 -8.78
C LEU A 148 3.39 8.84 -10.28
N SER A 149 4.20 7.89 -10.78
CA SER A 149 4.53 7.80 -12.21
C SER A 149 3.35 7.33 -13.08
N HIS A 150 2.26 6.91 -12.46
CA HIS A 150 1.06 6.40 -13.14
C HIS A 150 -0.18 7.27 -12.89
N GLY A 151 0.00 8.50 -12.44
CA GLY A 151 -1.09 9.46 -12.25
C GLY A 151 -1.83 9.34 -10.92
N VAL A 152 -1.37 8.51 -9.98
CA VAL A 152 -1.99 8.37 -8.66
C VAL A 152 -1.22 9.21 -7.63
N PRO A 153 -1.85 10.15 -6.91
CA PRO A 153 -1.17 11.05 -5.97
C PRO A 153 -0.80 10.33 -4.65
N GLN A 154 -0.12 9.20 -4.77
CA GLN A 154 0.38 8.43 -3.65
C GLN A 154 1.81 7.93 -3.90
N PHE A 155 2.71 8.18 -2.96
CA PHE A 155 4.06 7.65 -3.01
C PHE A 155 4.11 6.21 -2.49
N ARG A 156 3.78 5.27 -3.39
CA ARG A 156 3.80 3.84 -3.12
C ARG A 156 4.63 3.11 -4.15
N LYS A 157 5.77 2.57 -3.74
CA LYS A 157 6.62 1.72 -4.60
C LYS A 157 6.12 0.28 -4.55
N ARG A 158 6.10 -0.37 -5.71
CA ARG A 158 5.77 -1.80 -5.87
C ARG A 158 6.64 -2.46 -6.91
N SER A 159 6.93 -3.72 -6.69
CA SER A 159 7.52 -4.60 -7.69
C SER A 159 6.45 -5.43 -8.36
N PHE A 160 6.59 -5.59 -9.67
CA PHE A 160 5.76 -6.47 -10.48
C PHE A 160 6.66 -7.50 -11.13
N TYR A 161 6.24 -8.75 -11.11
CA TYR A 161 6.91 -9.83 -11.80
C TYR A 161 6.00 -10.41 -12.87
N PHE A 162 6.58 -10.74 -14.02
CA PHE A 162 5.86 -11.28 -15.17
C PHE A 162 6.55 -12.54 -15.64
N PHE A 163 5.75 -13.55 -15.91
CA PHE A 163 6.15 -14.76 -16.60
C PHE A 163 5.44 -14.83 -17.94
N TRP A 164 6.15 -15.12 -19.00
CA TRP A 164 5.56 -15.30 -20.34
C TRP A 164 5.96 -16.65 -20.90
N ASN A 165 5.01 -17.32 -21.55
CA ASN A 165 5.19 -18.65 -22.11
C ASN A 165 6.11 -18.58 -23.35
N LYS A 166 7.33 -19.14 -23.26
CA LYS A 166 8.32 -19.09 -24.33
C LYS A 166 7.88 -19.86 -25.58
N LYS A 167 7.06 -20.87 -25.43
CA LYS A 167 6.50 -21.63 -26.58
C LYS A 167 5.64 -20.73 -27.47
N GLU A 168 4.90 -19.78 -26.85
CA GLU A 168 3.98 -18.88 -27.56
C GLU A 168 4.68 -17.58 -28.05
N PHE A 169 5.59 -17.04 -27.24
CA PHE A 169 6.27 -15.76 -27.53
C PHE A 169 7.71 -15.90 -28.05
N GLY A 170 8.26 -17.12 -28.08
CA GLY A 170 9.66 -17.34 -28.41
C GLY A 170 10.61 -16.84 -27.32
N GLU A 171 11.85 -16.62 -27.70
CA GLU A 171 12.92 -16.12 -26.79
C GLU A 171 12.88 -14.60 -26.61
N LYS A 172 11.93 -13.90 -27.22
CA LYS A 172 11.80 -12.44 -27.09
C LYS A 172 11.30 -12.09 -25.69
N THR A 173 12.02 -11.23 -25.01
CA THR A 173 11.59 -10.67 -23.72
C THR A 173 10.54 -9.57 -23.98
N PRO A 174 9.32 -9.71 -23.50
CA PRO A 174 8.35 -8.62 -23.54
C PRO A 174 8.88 -7.42 -22.74
N ILE A 175 8.76 -6.22 -23.32
CA ILE A 175 9.13 -4.99 -22.66
C ILE A 175 7.85 -4.31 -22.18
N LEU A 176 7.79 -4.02 -20.89
CA LEU A 176 6.71 -3.23 -20.32
C LEU A 176 6.95 -1.75 -20.63
N ASN A 177 6.06 -1.15 -21.40
CA ASN A 177 6.07 0.30 -21.60
C ASN A 177 5.40 0.98 -20.41
N TYR A 178 6.17 1.80 -19.70
CA TYR A 178 5.61 2.66 -18.67
C TYR A 178 5.02 3.90 -19.33
N TYR A 179 3.70 4.01 -19.29
CA TYR A 179 3.05 5.28 -19.59
C TYR A 179 3.15 6.17 -18.35
N GLU A 180 4.16 7.02 -18.32
CA GLU A 180 4.23 8.05 -17.28
C GLU A 180 3.10 9.04 -17.47
N ARG A 181 2.35 9.24 -16.39
CA ARG A 181 1.27 10.23 -16.32
C ARG A 181 1.55 11.16 -15.15
N PRO A 182 1.45 12.49 -15.33
CA PRO A 182 1.47 13.39 -14.18
C PRO A 182 0.30 13.05 -13.27
N HIS A 183 0.53 13.07 -11.97
CA HIS A 183 -0.56 12.90 -10.99
C HIS A 183 -1.25 14.24 -10.76
N GLU A 184 -2.55 14.17 -10.46
CA GLU A 184 -3.27 15.30 -9.88
C GLU A 184 -2.77 15.51 -8.46
N LYS A 185 -2.86 16.74 -7.95
CA LYS A 185 -2.57 16.97 -6.54
C LYS A 185 -3.63 16.32 -5.67
N ILE A 186 -3.22 15.67 -4.58
CA ILE A 186 -4.16 15.02 -3.67
C ILE A 186 -5.18 16.00 -3.07
N GLU A 187 -4.78 17.26 -2.87
CA GLU A 187 -5.66 18.32 -2.41
C GLU A 187 -6.84 18.55 -3.39
N ASP A 188 -6.56 18.56 -4.69
CA ASP A 188 -7.58 18.74 -5.73
C ASP A 188 -8.50 17.52 -5.80
N VAL A 189 -7.94 16.32 -5.66
CA VAL A 189 -8.74 15.08 -5.61
C VAL A 189 -9.72 15.12 -4.43
N ILE A 190 -9.27 15.47 -3.23
CA ILE A 190 -10.11 15.53 -2.04
C ILE A 190 -11.17 16.64 -2.16
N THR A 191 -10.77 17.85 -2.57
CA THR A 191 -11.69 19.00 -2.61
C THR A 191 -12.74 18.90 -3.72
N ASN A 192 -12.47 18.17 -4.79
CA ASN A 192 -13.42 17.95 -5.88
C ASN A 192 -14.45 16.86 -5.60
N VAL A 193 -14.26 16.05 -4.55
CA VAL A 193 -15.22 15.00 -4.18
C VAL A 193 -16.43 15.62 -3.47
N LYS A 194 -17.64 15.34 -3.98
CA LYS A 194 -18.87 15.68 -3.28
C LYS A 194 -19.08 14.71 -2.11
N SER A 195 -18.79 15.15 -0.92
CA SER A 195 -18.95 14.38 0.31
C SER A 195 -19.85 15.10 1.33
N ASN A 196 -20.39 14.34 2.28
CA ASN A 196 -21.10 14.89 3.44
C ASN A 196 -20.41 14.42 4.72
N PHE A 197 -19.60 15.28 5.31
CA PHE A 197 -18.84 14.96 6.51
C PHE A 197 -19.71 14.49 7.68
N GLN A 198 -20.91 15.04 7.85
CA GLN A 198 -21.79 14.65 8.95
C GLN A 198 -22.32 13.22 8.81
N MET A 199 -22.49 12.75 7.58
CA MET A 199 -23.04 11.42 7.31
C MET A 199 -21.96 10.35 7.09
N GLU A 200 -20.79 10.75 6.61
CA GLU A 200 -19.74 9.83 6.13
C GLU A 200 -18.36 10.06 6.78
N PRO A 201 -18.23 10.49 8.05
CA PRO A 201 -16.91 10.76 8.62
C PRO A 201 -16.19 9.46 8.93
N ILE A 202 -14.91 9.35 8.51
CA ILE A 202 -14.01 8.29 8.98
C ILE A 202 -13.70 8.51 10.47
N ASN A 203 -13.46 9.76 10.85
CA ASN A 203 -13.21 10.18 12.21
C ASN A 203 -13.93 11.53 12.46
N LYS A 204 -14.71 11.59 13.53
CA LYS A 204 -15.49 12.80 13.89
C LYS A 204 -14.68 13.86 14.64
N GLY A 205 -13.42 13.56 14.95
CA GLY A 205 -12.56 14.47 15.70
C GLY A 205 -12.14 15.72 14.92
N THR A 206 -11.60 16.68 15.64
CA THR A 206 -11.00 17.92 15.12
C THR A 206 -9.48 17.81 15.28
N PRO A 207 -8.70 17.67 14.21
CA PRO A 207 -7.27 17.41 14.28
C PRO A 207 -6.48 18.38 15.16
N SER A 208 -6.75 19.69 15.06
CA SER A 208 -6.07 20.71 15.85
C SER A 208 -6.36 20.64 17.35
N LYS A 209 -7.41 19.92 17.76
CA LYS A 209 -7.80 19.78 19.18
C LYS A 209 -7.48 18.38 19.71
N ASP A 210 -7.66 17.36 18.87
CA ASP A 210 -7.66 15.96 19.32
C ASP A 210 -6.29 15.28 19.17
N ASP A 211 -5.42 15.79 18.27
CA ASP A 211 -4.03 15.34 18.20
C ASP A 211 -3.12 16.28 18.97
N PRO A 212 -2.63 15.90 20.16
CA PRO A 212 -1.84 16.78 21.00
C PRO A 212 -0.54 17.23 20.35
N TYR A 213 0.01 16.46 19.44
CA TYR A 213 1.25 16.84 18.74
C TYR A 213 0.98 17.82 17.59
N TYR A 214 -0.15 17.67 16.92
CA TYR A 214 -0.57 18.64 15.92
C TYR A 214 -0.97 19.95 16.57
N ARG A 215 -1.69 19.90 17.69
CA ARG A 215 -2.01 21.06 18.50
C ARG A 215 -0.76 21.78 18.98
N TYR A 216 0.22 21.05 19.54
CA TYR A 216 1.52 21.63 19.94
C TYR A 216 2.23 22.31 18.77
N LEU A 217 2.23 21.69 17.59
CA LEU A 217 2.82 22.26 16.39
C LEU A 217 2.17 23.60 16.04
N LEU A 218 0.85 23.67 16.02
CA LEU A 218 0.12 24.88 15.66
C LEU A 218 0.30 25.99 16.71
N GLU A 219 0.16 25.67 18.00
CA GLU A 219 0.19 26.65 19.09
C GLU A 219 1.59 27.15 19.41
N GLU A 220 2.56 26.26 19.56
CA GLU A 220 3.88 26.59 20.11
C GLU A 220 4.99 26.72 19.04
N VAL A 221 4.93 25.92 17.99
CA VAL A 221 5.97 25.96 16.94
C VAL A 221 5.64 26.98 15.86
N LEU A 222 4.35 27.15 15.56
CA LEU A 222 3.84 28.03 14.51
C LEU A 222 3.07 29.26 15.06
N ASP A 223 3.30 29.59 16.33
CA ASP A 223 2.81 30.81 16.98
C ASP A 223 1.29 31.02 16.84
N GLY A 224 0.51 29.98 17.10
CA GLY A 224 -0.95 30.03 17.06
C GLY A 224 -1.57 29.92 15.66
N ALA A 225 -0.85 29.34 14.71
CA ALA A 225 -1.37 29.14 13.35
C ALA A 225 -2.62 28.26 13.34
N SER A 226 -3.55 28.56 12.45
CA SER A 226 -4.69 27.70 12.17
C SER A 226 -4.30 26.50 11.28
N HIS A 227 -5.20 25.52 11.14
CA HIS A 227 -5.03 24.43 10.20
C HIS A 227 -4.82 24.93 8.76
N ARG A 228 -5.52 25.96 8.36
CA ARG A 228 -5.39 26.58 7.04
C ARG A 228 -4.04 27.26 6.86
N ASP A 229 -3.58 28.02 7.86
CA ASP A 229 -2.27 28.66 7.82
C ASP A 229 -1.15 27.61 7.71
N TYR A 230 -1.27 26.51 8.46
CA TYR A 230 -0.34 25.39 8.38
C TYR A 230 -0.29 24.81 6.98
N TYR A 231 -1.45 24.56 6.35
CA TYR A 231 -1.51 24.08 4.98
C TYR A 231 -0.80 25.03 4.00
N ASP A 232 -1.00 26.34 4.15
CA ASP A 232 -0.43 27.34 3.23
C ASP A 232 1.10 27.38 3.30
N ILE A 233 1.71 27.13 4.47
CA ILE A 233 3.16 27.07 4.65
C ILE A 233 3.79 25.70 4.35
N LEU A 234 3.00 24.63 4.19
CA LEU A 234 3.51 23.31 3.86
C LEU A 234 4.14 23.29 2.48
N GLU A 235 5.29 22.64 2.40
CA GLU A 235 5.91 22.26 1.14
C GLU A 235 5.60 20.81 0.81
N ALA A 236 5.50 20.49 -0.48
CA ALA A 236 5.35 19.13 -0.95
C ALA A 236 6.59 18.31 -0.55
N GLN A 237 6.38 17.21 0.18
CA GLN A 237 7.47 16.38 0.67
C GLN A 237 7.68 15.13 -0.19
N PRO A 238 8.90 14.88 -0.66
CA PRO A 238 9.16 13.82 -1.63
C PRO A 238 9.09 12.39 -1.08
N THR A 239 8.97 12.18 0.24
CA THR A 239 9.09 10.84 0.81
C THR A 239 7.96 10.37 1.72
N ARG A 240 7.25 11.26 2.42
CA ARG A 240 6.28 10.88 3.44
C ARG A 240 4.97 11.67 3.42
N GLY A 241 4.82 12.55 2.45
CA GLY A 241 3.75 13.54 2.51
C GLY A 241 4.00 14.55 3.65
N ASN A 242 3.01 15.36 3.93
CA ASN A 242 3.07 16.42 4.94
C ASN A 242 2.65 15.87 6.30
N ASP A 243 3.50 15.03 6.87
CA ASP A 243 3.31 14.37 8.16
C ASP A 243 3.81 15.29 9.27
N VAL A 244 2.94 15.60 10.22
CA VAL A 244 3.28 16.36 11.45
C VAL A 244 4.51 15.80 12.16
N GLU A 245 4.68 14.48 12.17
CA GLU A 245 5.82 13.81 12.77
C GLU A 245 7.16 14.16 12.08
N SER A 246 7.15 14.34 10.76
CA SER A 246 8.36 14.75 10.02
C SER A 246 8.80 16.15 10.40
N ILE A 247 7.86 17.05 10.60
CA ILE A 247 8.13 18.45 10.98
C ILE A 247 8.58 18.52 12.44
N LEU A 248 7.92 17.79 13.31
CA LEU A 248 8.28 17.73 14.73
C LEU A 248 9.60 17.02 15.01
N THR A 249 10.14 16.23 14.08
CA THR A 249 11.40 15.52 14.27
C THR A 249 12.53 16.47 14.66
N ASP A 250 12.65 17.64 14.04
CA ASP A 250 13.68 18.60 14.37
C ASP A 250 13.45 19.29 15.73
N VAL A 251 12.18 19.47 16.11
CA VAL A 251 11.82 19.99 17.46
C VAL A 251 12.19 18.95 18.52
N TYR A 252 11.92 17.66 18.30
CA TYR A 252 12.36 16.59 19.21
C TYR A 252 13.88 16.52 19.37
N LYS A 253 14.63 16.70 18.28
CA LYS A 253 16.10 16.71 18.33
C LYS A 253 16.65 17.89 19.12
N LYS A 254 15.98 19.04 19.06
CA LYS A 254 16.41 20.25 19.78
C LYS A 254 16.05 20.19 21.26
N ASP A 255 14.79 20.05 21.59
CA ASP A 255 14.32 19.98 22.97
C ASP A 255 12.99 19.23 23.16
N TYR A 256 13.09 17.95 23.38
CA TYR A 256 11.92 17.11 23.68
C TYR A 256 11.26 17.44 25.05
N ARG A 257 11.99 18.12 25.96
CA ARG A 257 11.47 18.49 27.28
C ARG A 257 10.42 19.58 27.19
N GLN A 258 10.56 20.52 26.22
CA GLN A 258 9.55 21.53 25.97
C GLN A 258 8.22 20.87 25.54
N ILE A 259 8.29 19.91 24.65
CA ILE A 259 7.09 19.14 24.21
C ILE A 259 6.49 18.42 25.42
N GLY A 260 7.31 17.74 26.22
CA GLY A 260 6.87 17.02 27.43
C GLY A 260 6.22 17.93 28.47
N ALA A 261 6.83 19.08 28.75
CA ALA A 261 6.29 20.06 29.69
C ALA A 261 4.96 20.67 29.21
N TRP A 262 4.86 20.95 27.92
CA TRP A 262 3.60 21.42 27.34
C TRP A 262 2.52 20.33 27.41
N MET A 263 2.85 19.07 27.11
CA MET A 263 1.93 17.95 27.23
C MET A 263 1.40 17.77 28.65
N GLU A 264 2.26 17.91 29.66
CA GLU A 264 1.89 17.85 31.07
C GLU A 264 0.96 18.99 31.45
N LYS A 265 1.30 20.24 31.08
CA LYS A 265 0.50 21.45 31.32
C LYS A 265 -0.91 21.34 30.71
N GLU A 266 -1.02 20.80 29.51
CA GLU A 266 -2.29 20.65 28.78
C GLU A 266 -3.06 19.35 29.15
N GLY A 267 -2.60 18.59 30.13
CA GLY A 267 -3.30 17.40 30.64
C GLY A 267 -3.09 16.13 29.82
N TYR A 268 -2.09 16.10 28.93
CA TYR A 268 -1.73 14.91 28.13
C TYR A 268 -0.67 14.05 28.81
N GLU A 269 -0.84 13.75 30.09
CA GLU A 269 0.15 13.03 30.94
C GLU A 269 0.66 11.71 30.31
N ARG A 270 -0.22 10.98 29.60
CA ARG A 270 0.14 9.72 28.92
C ARG A 270 1.12 9.90 27.76
N GLU A 271 1.27 11.11 27.22
CA GLU A 271 2.19 11.43 26.14
C GLU A 271 3.58 11.81 26.64
N VAL A 272 3.70 12.31 27.86
CA VAL A 272 4.98 12.76 28.46
C VAL A 272 6.08 11.70 28.36
N PRO A 273 5.92 10.45 28.83
CA PRO A 273 6.97 9.43 28.73
C PRO A 273 7.23 8.99 27.27
N LYS A 274 6.33 9.27 26.36
CA LYS A 274 6.53 8.98 24.94
C LYS A 274 7.47 10.00 24.28
N CYS A 275 7.47 11.25 24.73
CA CYS A 275 8.38 12.29 24.24
C CYS A 275 9.84 11.89 24.47
N GLU A 276 10.20 11.47 25.68
CA GLU A 276 11.55 11.01 25.99
C GLU A 276 11.96 9.78 25.16
N ARG A 277 11.07 8.78 25.06
CA ARG A 277 11.33 7.59 24.22
C ARG A 277 11.56 7.90 22.76
N LYS A 278 10.85 8.88 22.20
CA LYS A 278 11.06 9.35 20.83
C LYS A 278 12.41 10.03 20.66
N TYR A 279 12.76 10.92 21.59
CA TYR A 279 14.06 11.55 21.60
C TYR A 279 15.20 10.52 21.62
N LEU A 280 15.14 9.54 22.52
CA LEU A 280 16.15 8.48 22.62
C LEU A 280 16.27 7.66 21.34
N LYS A 281 15.15 7.38 20.67
CA LYS A 281 15.17 6.71 19.35
C LYS A 281 15.90 7.56 18.31
N LEU A 282 15.59 8.84 18.20
CA LEU A 282 16.23 9.76 17.28
C LEU A 282 17.73 9.94 17.58
N ALA A 283 18.09 10.05 18.86
CA ALA A 283 19.48 10.16 19.30
C ALA A 283 20.32 8.92 18.93
N ASN A 284 19.68 7.74 18.90
CA ASN A 284 20.29 6.48 18.47
C ASN A 284 20.22 6.23 16.95
N GLY A 285 19.89 7.24 16.16
CA GLY A 285 19.81 7.12 14.71
C GLY A 285 18.61 6.34 14.17
N ASN A 286 17.64 6.00 15.02
CA ASN A 286 16.42 5.33 14.61
C ASN A 286 15.34 6.34 14.23
N ASN A 287 14.50 5.97 13.25
CA ASN A 287 13.33 6.77 12.92
C ASN A 287 12.23 6.61 13.96
N ILE A 288 11.52 7.69 14.23
CA ILE A 288 10.25 7.63 14.94
C ILE A 288 9.14 7.41 13.91
N MET A 289 8.29 6.43 14.20
CA MET A 289 7.05 6.23 13.44
C MET A 289 5.88 6.48 14.39
N ARG A 290 5.00 7.37 14.00
CA ARG A 290 3.79 7.65 14.71
C ARG A 290 2.61 7.71 13.73
N ARG A 291 1.46 7.31 14.21
CA ARG A 291 0.17 7.60 13.60
C ARG A 291 -0.28 8.98 14.10
N GLY A 292 0.09 10.01 13.39
CA GLY A 292 -0.28 11.39 13.68
C GLY A 292 -1.08 12.00 12.55
N THR A 293 -1.60 13.19 12.80
CA THR A 293 -2.31 13.99 11.79
C THR A 293 -1.47 14.18 10.54
N ILE A 294 -2.07 13.94 9.38
CA ILE A 294 -1.47 14.12 8.06
C ILE A 294 -2.30 15.11 7.28
N VAL A 295 -1.69 16.22 6.92
CA VAL A 295 -2.32 17.25 6.07
C VAL A 295 -1.83 17.04 4.63
N PRO A 296 -2.69 16.64 3.70
CA PRO A 296 -2.29 16.35 2.33
C PRO A 296 -2.10 17.62 1.53
N LYS A 297 -1.07 17.69 0.68
CA LYS A 297 -0.85 18.84 -0.21
C LYS A 297 -0.68 18.41 -1.68
N ASP A 298 0.40 17.76 -2.04
CA ASP A 298 0.66 17.33 -3.41
C ASP A 298 0.34 15.83 -3.58
N TYR A 299 0.92 15.02 -2.72
CA TYR A 299 0.65 13.59 -2.64
C TYR A 299 0.77 13.08 -1.20
N ILE A 300 0.32 11.87 -0.96
CA ILE A 300 0.40 11.21 0.33
C ILE A 300 1.37 10.02 0.29
N GLY A 301 1.81 9.60 1.47
CA GLY A 301 2.55 8.34 1.63
C GLY A 301 1.69 7.10 1.37
N ALA A 302 2.34 5.93 1.31
CA ALA A 302 1.61 4.67 1.19
C ALA A 302 0.71 4.44 2.42
N PHE A 303 -0.56 4.19 2.21
CA PHE A 303 -1.48 3.83 3.29
C PHE A 303 -1.08 2.53 3.97
N VAL A 304 -1.06 2.56 5.29
CA VAL A 304 -1.05 1.40 6.17
C VAL A 304 -2.36 1.38 6.94
N VAL A 305 -2.71 0.24 7.55
CA VAL A 305 -4.05 -0.11 8.11
C VAL A 305 -4.84 0.99 8.82
N HIS A 306 -4.19 2.00 9.41
CA HIS A 306 -4.87 3.07 10.14
C HIS A 306 -4.63 4.47 9.56
N TYR A 307 -4.01 4.56 8.39
CA TYR A 307 -3.66 5.82 7.77
C TYR A 307 -4.86 6.70 7.42
N PRO A 308 -5.98 6.16 6.91
CA PRO A 308 -7.15 6.98 6.61
C PRO A 308 -7.70 7.73 7.83
N ASN A 309 -7.57 7.16 9.03
CA ASN A 309 -8.12 7.74 10.27
C ASN A 309 -7.39 9.01 10.74
N VAL A 310 -6.24 9.34 10.16
CA VAL A 310 -5.40 10.48 10.53
C VAL A 310 -5.19 11.46 9.37
N LEU A 311 -5.70 11.14 8.18
CA LEU A 311 -5.66 12.02 7.03
C LEU A 311 -6.74 13.09 7.17
N THR A 312 -6.34 14.36 7.04
CA THR A 312 -7.25 15.50 7.15
C THR A 312 -7.76 15.96 5.79
N HIS A 313 -8.84 16.69 5.79
CA HIS A 313 -9.16 17.56 4.67
C HIS A 313 -8.05 18.63 4.55
N PRO A 314 -7.60 19.00 3.33
CA PRO A 314 -6.48 19.93 3.16
C PRO A 314 -6.74 21.32 3.74
N HIS A 315 -7.97 21.83 3.64
CA HIS A 315 -8.32 23.20 4.00
C HIS A 315 -9.21 23.33 5.22
N GLU A 316 -9.84 22.26 5.65
CA GLU A 316 -10.78 22.24 6.78
C GLU A 316 -10.18 21.45 7.95
N ASP A 317 -10.30 21.97 9.17
CA ASP A 317 -9.81 21.31 10.39
C ASP A 317 -10.72 20.12 10.79
N ARG A 318 -10.74 19.13 9.92
CA ARG A 318 -11.44 17.86 10.06
C ARG A 318 -10.68 16.72 9.38
N TYR A 319 -10.99 15.51 9.76
CA TYR A 319 -10.52 14.34 9.00
C TYR A 319 -11.33 14.18 7.70
N ILE A 320 -10.82 13.37 6.78
CA ILE A 320 -11.54 13.07 5.52
C ILE A 320 -12.76 12.21 5.76
N THR A 321 -13.64 12.14 4.77
CA THR A 321 -14.77 11.23 4.71
C THR A 321 -14.38 9.91 4.03
N TYR A 322 -15.29 8.94 4.03
CA TYR A 322 -15.09 7.68 3.28
C TYR A 322 -15.03 7.88 1.76
N ARG A 323 -15.53 8.99 1.24
CA ARG A 323 -15.52 9.29 -0.19
C ARG A 323 -14.29 10.07 -0.64
N GLU A 324 -13.79 10.94 0.21
CA GLU A 324 -12.55 11.67 -0.01
C GLU A 324 -11.33 10.76 0.12
#